data_fcca9eee6736abecff089f71fe06f368
#
_entry.id   fcca9eee6736abecff089f71fe06f368
#
_cell.length_a   1.000
_cell.length_b   1.000
_cell.length_c   1.000
_cell.angle_alpha   90.00
_cell.angle_beta   90.00
_cell.angle_gamma   90.00
#
_symmetry.space_group_name_H-M   'P 1'
#
loop_
_entity.id
_entity.type
_entity.pdbx_description
1 polymer ?
#
loop_
_entity_poly.entity_id
_entity_poly.type
_entity_poly.pdbx_seq_one_letter_code
_entity_poly.pdbx_strand_id
1 'polypeptide(L)'
;MTTITRWVLATVAILVLAIPAGAGEPSQDIVGFAAHHEFSGVITKIESGMLFIHTDYGLQPRTVSPNKADRVGLHNAQVGETINLLVDSGNVLIDAASTDRAFPDHRFVAGTVRYADPYWQEIQLSTPEGTSTFEVDALAGNKLSVLPEGAPVTLELDAANVMIDVHRGR
;
A
#
# COMPACT_ATOMS: atom_id res chain seq x y z
N MET A 1 -48.90 -30.83 69.80
CA MET A 1 -49.22 -30.08 68.57
C MET A 1 -48.01 -29.23 68.25
N THR A 2 -47.14 -29.71 67.35
CA THR A 2 -45.84 -29.08 67.04
C THR A 2 -45.81 -28.83 65.53
N THR A 3 -45.96 -27.61 65.17
CA THR A 3 -45.94 -27.14 63.76
C THR A 3 -44.47 -26.96 63.29
N ILE A 4 -44.09 -27.75 62.30
CA ILE A 4 -42.78 -27.69 61.67
C ILE A 4 -42.84 -26.72 60.47
N THR A 5 -42.18 -25.59 60.60
CA THR A 5 -42.07 -24.60 59.54
C THR A 5 -40.90 -25.02 58.65
N ARG A 6 -41.15 -25.39 57.36
CA ARG A 6 -40.17 -25.71 56.36
C ARG A 6 -39.75 -24.41 55.70
N TRP A 7 -38.41 -24.08 55.83
CA TRP A 7 -37.77 -23.06 55.09
C TRP A 7 -37.36 -23.61 53.71
N VAL A 8 -37.88 -23.01 52.65
CA VAL A 8 -37.44 -23.28 51.27
C VAL A 8 -36.32 -22.30 50.94
N LEU A 9 -35.09 -22.80 50.83
CA LEU A 9 -33.94 -22.04 50.32
C LEU A 9 -34.04 -22.02 48.81
N ALA A 10 -34.35 -20.86 48.25
CA ALA A 10 -34.29 -20.62 46.83
C ALA A 10 -32.83 -20.29 46.44
N THR A 11 -32.17 -21.24 45.80
CA THR A 11 -30.84 -21.04 45.22
C THR A 11 -30.97 -20.27 43.90
N VAL A 12 -30.60 -19.01 43.90
CA VAL A 12 -30.49 -18.22 42.66
C VAL A 12 -29.17 -18.59 41.97
N ALA A 13 -29.24 -19.33 40.89
CA ALA A 13 -28.12 -19.59 40.02
C ALA A 13 -27.88 -18.35 39.12
N ILE A 14 -26.83 -17.61 39.39
CA ILE A 14 -26.38 -16.54 38.53
C ILE A 14 -25.61 -17.19 37.37
N LEU A 15 -26.26 -17.23 36.19
CA LEU A 15 -25.63 -17.63 34.94
C LEU A 15 -24.75 -16.47 34.44
N VAL A 16 -23.44 -16.54 34.69
CA VAL A 16 -22.47 -15.62 34.10
C VAL A 16 -22.26 -16.03 32.65
N LEU A 17 -22.94 -15.34 31.73
CA LEU A 17 -22.62 -15.40 30.31
C LEU A 17 -21.25 -14.76 30.10
N ALA A 18 -20.22 -15.58 29.90
CA ALA A 18 -18.94 -15.15 29.38
C ALA A 18 -19.15 -14.73 27.91
N ILE A 19 -19.18 -13.43 27.65
CA ILE A 19 -19.10 -12.89 26.32
C ILE A 19 -17.62 -13.08 25.87
N PRO A 20 -17.35 -13.84 24.80
CA PRO A 20 -16.02 -13.85 24.24
C PRO A 20 -15.75 -12.42 23.74
N ALA A 21 -14.83 -11.74 24.39
CA ALA A 21 -14.22 -10.55 23.84
C ALA A 21 -13.47 -10.96 22.56
N GLY A 22 -14.18 -10.97 21.45
CA GLY A 22 -13.57 -10.90 20.14
C GLY A 22 -12.89 -9.53 20.09
N ALA A 23 -11.63 -9.50 20.45
CA ALA A 23 -10.75 -8.40 20.07
C ALA A 23 -10.63 -8.49 18.55
N GLY A 24 -11.63 -7.94 17.84
CA GLY A 24 -11.43 -7.43 16.52
C GLY A 24 -10.36 -6.34 16.70
N GLU A 25 -9.15 -6.60 16.24
CA GLU A 25 -8.19 -5.52 16.03
C GLU A 25 -8.93 -4.46 15.25
N PRO A 26 -8.93 -3.19 15.70
CA PRO A 26 -9.43 -2.11 14.86
C PRO A 26 -8.59 -2.19 13.59
N SER A 27 -9.23 -2.51 12.47
CA SER A 27 -8.70 -2.17 11.16
C SER A 27 -8.35 -0.70 11.31
N GLN A 28 -7.06 -0.41 11.38
CA GLN A 28 -6.60 0.96 11.29
C GLN A 28 -7.01 1.39 9.89
N ASP A 29 -8.20 1.97 9.79
CA ASP A 29 -8.53 2.84 8.68
C ASP A 29 -7.40 3.86 8.66
N ILE A 30 -6.47 3.66 7.74
CA ILE A 30 -5.33 4.54 7.52
C ILE A 30 -5.93 5.80 6.90
N VAL A 31 -6.55 6.60 7.76
CA VAL A 31 -7.15 7.89 7.42
C VAL A 31 -6.00 8.81 7.04
N GLY A 32 -5.80 8.99 5.75
CA GLY A 32 -4.88 10.00 5.25
C GLY A 32 -3.95 9.61 4.11
N PHE A 33 -4.05 8.40 3.57
CA PHE A 33 -3.38 8.12 2.30
C PHE A 33 -4.08 8.91 1.19
N ALA A 34 -3.30 9.63 0.38
CA ALA A 34 -3.81 10.27 -0.81
C ALA A 34 -4.52 9.19 -1.65
N ALA A 35 -5.77 9.44 -2.02
CA ALA A 35 -6.56 8.46 -2.77
C ALA A 35 -5.82 8.15 -4.09
N HIS A 36 -5.50 6.88 -4.29
CA HIS A 36 -5.01 6.41 -5.58
C HIS A 36 -6.16 6.40 -6.59
N HIS A 37 -5.84 6.67 -7.85
CA HIS A 37 -6.79 6.65 -8.95
C HIS A 37 -6.41 5.55 -9.93
N GLU A 38 -7.39 4.75 -10.32
CA GLU A 38 -7.24 3.71 -11.32
C GLU A 38 -7.85 4.16 -12.64
N PHE A 39 -7.16 3.88 -13.74
CA PHE A 39 -7.69 4.03 -15.10
C PHE A 39 -6.96 3.10 -16.07
N SER A 40 -7.57 2.86 -17.25
CA SER A 40 -6.97 2.00 -18.26
C SER A 40 -6.24 2.81 -19.32
N GLY A 41 -5.30 2.17 -19.99
CA GLY A 41 -4.58 2.72 -21.12
C GLY A 41 -4.17 1.62 -22.09
N VAL A 42 -3.88 2.00 -23.34
CA VAL A 42 -3.46 1.09 -24.40
C VAL A 42 -1.96 1.26 -24.65
N ILE A 43 -1.23 0.16 -24.71
CA ILE A 43 0.19 0.15 -25.09
C ILE A 43 0.28 0.52 -26.58
N THR A 44 0.82 1.69 -26.89
CA THR A 44 0.96 2.19 -28.25
C THR A 44 2.34 1.93 -28.85
N LYS A 45 3.36 1.74 -28.00
CA LYS A 45 4.74 1.50 -28.43
C LYS A 45 5.49 0.72 -27.36
N ILE A 46 6.43 -0.12 -27.79
CA ILE A 46 7.44 -0.75 -26.92
C ILE A 46 8.80 -0.45 -27.52
N GLU A 47 9.69 0.12 -26.73
CA GLU A 47 11.05 0.48 -27.18
C GLU A 47 12.06 0.17 -26.07
N SER A 48 13.02 -0.68 -26.36
CA SER A 48 14.02 -1.14 -25.38
C SER A 48 13.40 -1.65 -24.05
N GLY A 49 12.25 -2.34 -24.15
CA GLY A 49 11.51 -2.85 -22.99
C GLY A 49 10.65 -1.80 -22.25
N MET A 50 10.76 -0.52 -22.60
CA MET A 50 9.89 0.52 -22.06
C MET A 50 8.53 0.50 -22.76
N LEU A 51 7.46 0.46 -21.99
CA LEU A 51 6.10 0.52 -22.49
C LEU A 51 5.63 1.97 -22.55
N PHE A 52 5.07 2.38 -23.69
CA PHE A 52 4.44 3.67 -23.88
C PHE A 52 2.93 3.47 -23.96
N ILE A 53 2.20 4.09 -23.05
CA ILE A 53 0.79 3.85 -22.84
C ILE A 53 0.02 5.13 -23.11
N HIS A 54 -0.93 5.06 -24.04
CA HIS A 54 -1.88 6.12 -24.28
C HIS A 54 -3.10 5.94 -23.38
N THR A 55 -3.55 7.03 -22.76
CA THR A 55 -4.73 7.05 -21.89
C THR A 55 -5.65 8.18 -22.34
N ASP A 56 -6.93 8.09 -22.01
CA ASP A 56 -7.90 9.18 -22.27
C ASP A 56 -7.63 10.41 -21.38
N TYR A 57 -6.75 10.27 -20.40
CA TYR A 57 -6.37 11.33 -19.47
C TYR A 57 -4.98 11.87 -19.82
N GLY A 58 -4.95 12.98 -20.56
CA GLY A 58 -3.74 13.70 -20.89
C GLY A 58 -3.18 13.44 -22.29
N LEU A 59 -2.42 14.42 -22.79
CA LEU A 59 -1.86 14.40 -24.15
C LEU A 59 -0.55 13.62 -24.26
N GLN A 60 0.13 13.39 -23.14
CA GLN A 60 1.42 12.71 -23.12
C GLN A 60 1.26 11.23 -22.78
N PRO A 61 1.95 10.33 -23.50
CA PRO A 61 1.93 8.92 -23.14
C PRO A 61 2.56 8.72 -21.77
N ARG A 62 2.00 7.77 -21.01
CA ARG A 62 2.61 7.27 -19.78
C ARG A 62 3.68 6.26 -20.13
N THR A 63 4.69 6.15 -19.30
CA THR A 63 5.76 5.17 -19.50
C THR A 63 5.88 4.24 -18.30
N VAL A 64 6.07 2.94 -18.60
CA VAL A 64 6.46 1.92 -17.63
C VAL A 64 7.87 1.46 -18.01
N SER A 65 8.81 1.59 -17.08
CA SER A 65 10.21 1.15 -17.30
C SER A 65 10.28 -0.38 -17.41
N PRO A 66 11.32 -0.93 -18.06
CA PRO A 66 11.52 -2.37 -18.14
C PRO A 66 11.54 -3.03 -16.75
N ASN A 67 12.26 -2.47 -15.80
CA ASN A 67 12.35 -2.98 -14.44
C ASN A 67 10.98 -3.01 -13.74
N LYS A 68 10.17 -1.97 -13.93
CA LYS A 68 8.80 -1.96 -13.39
C LYS A 68 7.92 -2.97 -14.13
N ALA A 69 8.01 -3.05 -15.45
CA ALA A 69 7.25 -4.02 -16.24
C ALA A 69 7.54 -5.47 -15.80
N ASP A 70 8.80 -5.78 -15.49
CA ASP A 70 9.20 -7.09 -14.94
C ASP A 70 8.57 -7.34 -13.57
N ARG A 71 8.65 -6.37 -12.64
CA ARG A 71 8.10 -6.52 -11.28
C ARG A 71 6.58 -6.71 -11.26
N VAL A 72 5.86 -6.04 -12.17
CA VAL A 72 4.40 -6.10 -12.23
C VAL A 72 3.88 -7.17 -13.21
N GLY A 73 4.77 -7.97 -13.81
CA GLY A 73 4.42 -9.07 -14.70
C GLY A 73 3.96 -8.65 -16.11
N LEU A 74 4.37 -7.46 -16.57
CA LEU A 74 4.09 -6.93 -17.90
C LEU A 74 5.23 -7.11 -18.90
N HIS A 75 6.25 -7.92 -18.60
CA HIS A 75 7.42 -8.14 -19.46
C HIS A 75 7.09 -8.77 -20.83
N ASN A 76 5.94 -9.45 -20.96
CA ASN A 76 5.45 -10.03 -22.22
C ASN A 76 4.30 -9.22 -22.85
N ALA A 77 4.00 -8.04 -22.32
CA ALA A 77 2.92 -7.19 -22.85
C ALA A 77 3.19 -6.78 -24.30
N GLN A 78 2.14 -6.59 -25.09
CA GLN A 78 2.22 -6.30 -26.53
C GLN A 78 1.59 -4.96 -26.88
N VAL A 79 2.02 -4.39 -28.00
CA VAL A 79 1.39 -3.19 -28.58
C VAL A 79 -0.07 -3.51 -28.91
N GLY A 80 -0.98 -2.63 -28.53
CA GLY A 80 -2.43 -2.79 -28.67
C GLY A 80 -3.09 -3.42 -27.43
N GLU A 81 -2.34 -3.93 -26.48
CA GLU A 81 -2.87 -4.46 -25.22
C GLU A 81 -3.36 -3.33 -24.30
N THR A 82 -4.49 -3.54 -23.66
CA THR A 82 -5.02 -2.64 -22.63
C THR A 82 -4.52 -3.09 -21.26
N ILE A 83 -4.03 -2.14 -20.46
CA ILE A 83 -3.57 -2.37 -19.11
C ILE A 83 -4.23 -1.38 -18.15
N ASN A 84 -4.31 -1.75 -16.87
CA ASN A 84 -4.74 -0.89 -15.79
C ASN A 84 -3.54 -0.19 -15.17
N LEU A 85 -3.72 1.09 -14.85
CA LEU A 85 -2.72 1.96 -14.25
C LEU A 85 -3.24 2.49 -12.93
N LEU A 86 -2.41 2.48 -11.91
CA LEU A 86 -2.65 3.08 -10.60
C LEU A 86 -1.76 4.31 -10.46
N VAL A 87 -2.36 5.44 -10.13
CA VAL A 87 -1.62 6.71 -9.92
C VAL A 87 -1.96 7.33 -8.58
N ASP A 88 -1.04 8.12 -8.06
CA ASP A 88 -1.28 8.95 -6.88
C ASP A 88 -2.10 10.21 -7.20
N SER A 89 -2.40 11.00 -6.17
CA SER A 89 -3.12 12.28 -6.31
C SER A 89 -2.36 13.33 -7.14
N GLY A 90 -1.05 13.19 -7.30
CA GLY A 90 -0.20 13.99 -8.17
C GLY A 90 -0.14 13.47 -9.60
N ASN A 91 -0.91 12.40 -9.91
CA ASN A 91 -0.93 11.73 -11.21
C ASN A 91 0.41 11.06 -11.58
N VAL A 92 1.23 10.70 -10.58
CA VAL A 92 2.44 9.89 -10.74
C VAL A 92 2.04 8.41 -10.76
N LEU A 93 2.60 7.65 -11.71
CA LEU A 93 2.34 6.22 -11.83
C LEU A 93 2.92 5.48 -10.62
N ILE A 94 2.06 4.80 -9.88
CA ILE A 94 2.41 3.94 -8.74
C ILE A 94 2.59 2.51 -9.21
N ASP A 95 1.58 1.98 -9.92
CA ASP A 95 1.58 0.59 -10.36
C ASP A 95 0.85 0.39 -11.69
N ALA A 96 1.04 -0.79 -12.29
CA ALA A 96 0.38 -1.20 -13.53
C ALA A 96 0.05 -2.69 -13.48
N ALA A 97 -1.05 -3.09 -14.08
CA ALA A 97 -1.48 -4.48 -14.15
C ALA A 97 -2.14 -4.79 -15.49
N SER A 98 -2.07 -6.05 -15.94
CA SER A 98 -2.91 -6.53 -17.02
C SER A 98 -4.39 -6.46 -16.62
N THR A 99 -5.30 -6.22 -17.57
CA THR A 99 -6.74 -6.05 -17.29
C THR A 99 -7.42 -7.30 -16.70
N ASP A 100 -6.80 -8.46 -16.84
CA ASP A 100 -7.25 -9.73 -16.26
C ASP A 100 -6.73 -9.99 -14.85
N ARG A 101 -5.93 -9.06 -14.28
CA ARG A 101 -5.32 -9.16 -12.97
C ARG A 101 -5.66 -7.96 -12.11
N ALA A 102 -5.83 -8.21 -10.81
CA ALA A 102 -5.81 -7.15 -9.81
C ALA A 102 -4.39 -6.60 -9.66
N PHE A 103 -4.26 -5.37 -9.18
CA PHE A 103 -2.97 -4.87 -8.72
C PHE A 103 -2.43 -5.77 -7.59
N PRO A 104 -1.11 -6.00 -7.55
CA PRO A 104 -0.50 -6.69 -6.42
C PRO A 104 -0.82 -5.99 -5.09
N ASP A 105 -0.87 -6.77 -4.02
CA ASP A 105 -1.02 -6.20 -2.68
C ASP A 105 0.21 -5.34 -2.34
N HIS A 106 -0.05 -4.13 -1.89
CA HIS A 106 1.00 -3.23 -1.42
C HIS A 106 1.20 -3.40 0.10
N ARG A 107 2.43 -3.27 0.54
CA ARG A 107 2.81 -3.32 1.94
C ARG A 107 3.19 -1.93 2.45
N PHE A 108 2.76 -1.59 3.65
CA PHE A 108 3.03 -0.30 4.27
C PHE A 108 4.02 -0.43 5.42
N VAL A 109 5.03 0.46 5.44
CA VAL A 109 6.06 0.51 6.49
C VAL A 109 6.15 1.91 7.05
N ALA A 110 5.73 2.08 8.30
CA ALA A 110 5.85 3.35 9.02
C ALA A 110 7.21 3.48 9.69
N GLY A 111 7.77 4.68 9.67
CA GLY A 111 9.04 4.96 10.30
C GLY A 111 9.44 6.43 10.23
N THR A 112 10.65 6.71 10.67
CA THR A 112 11.27 8.04 10.62
C THR A 112 12.42 8.03 9.62
N VAL A 113 12.44 8.99 8.69
CA VAL A 113 13.49 9.10 7.68
C VAL A 113 14.85 9.33 8.37
N ARG A 114 15.80 8.45 8.11
CA ARG A 114 17.20 8.63 8.49
C ARG A 114 18.04 9.18 7.34
N TYR A 115 17.70 8.77 6.14
CA TYR A 115 18.41 9.10 4.92
C TYR A 115 17.47 8.92 3.74
N ALA A 116 17.54 9.78 2.74
CA ALA A 116 16.80 9.67 1.50
C ALA A 116 17.67 10.23 0.36
N ASP A 117 17.96 9.43 -0.64
CA ASP A 117 18.80 9.81 -1.78
C ASP A 117 18.06 9.58 -3.12
N PRO A 118 17.61 10.64 -3.77
CA PRO A 118 16.93 10.51 -5.06
C PRO A 118 17.86 10.08 -6.20
N TYR A 119 19.18 10.27 -6.07
CA TYR A 119 20.16 9.86 -7.09
C TYR A 119 20.41 8.35 -7.05
N TRP A 120 20.62 7.80 -5.84
CA TRP A 120 20.77 6.37 -5.64
C TRP A 120 19.44 5.62 -5.53
N GLN A 121 18.31 6.35 -5.55
CA GLN A 121 16.97 5.78 -5.40
C GLN A 121 16.88 4.88 -4.14
N GLU A 122 17.33 5.42 -3.02
CA GLU A 122 17.37 4.72 -1.75
C GLU A 122 16.76 5.56 -0.64
N ILE A 123 16.01 4.92 0.25
CA ILE A 123 15.52 5.51 1.49
C ILE A 123 15.79 4.60 2.67
N GLN A 124 16.24 5.17 3.78
CA GLN A 124 16.46 4.47 5.02
C GLN A 124 15.54 5.00 6.11
N LEU A 125 14.83 4.09 6.77
CA LEU A 125 13.96 4.40 7.90
C LEU A 125 14.47 3.82 9.20
N SER A 126 14.24 4.56 10.28
CA SER A 126 14.21 4.02 11.65
C SER A 126 12.79 3.54 11.93
N THR A 127 12.61 2.25 12.19
CA THR A 127 11.35 1.60 12.53
C THR A 127 11.44 1.03 13.96
N PRO A 128 10.33 0.57 14.57
CA PRO A 128 10.38 -0.11 15.86
C PRO A 128 11.28 -1.36 15.88
N GLU A 129 11.44 -2.02 14.73
CA GLU A 129 12.26 -3.24 14.58
C GLU A 129 13.74 -2.92 14.33
N GLY A 130 14.08 -1.64 14.08
CA GLY A 130 15.44 -1.19 13.78
C GLY A 130 15.52 -0.31 12.54
N THR A 131 16.70 -0.29 11.92
CA THR A 131 16.94 0.47 10.68
C THR A 131 16.73 -0.42 9.47
N SER A 132 15.91 0.03 8.53
CA SER A 132 15.63 -0.66 7.28
C SER A 132 15.91 0.24 6.08
N THR A 133 16.48 -0.33 5.02
CA THR A 133 16.80 0.35 3.76
C THR A 133 15.91 -0.22 2.67
N PHE A 134 15.39 0.66 1.82
CA PHE A 134 14.49 0.30 0.70
C PHE A 134 14.99 0.94 -0.59
N GLU A 135 14.94 0.17 -1.67
CA GLU A 135 15.05 0.68 -3.03
C GLU A 135 13.80 1.49 -3.38
N VAL A 136 13.96 2.50 -4.22
CA VAL A 136 12.87 3.41 -4.61
C VAL A 136 12.63 3.32 -6.10
N ASP A 137 11.37 3.14 -6.49
CA ASP A 137 10.98 3.19 -7.90
C ASP A 137 11.38 4.54 -8.53
N ALA A 138 11.88 4.49 -9.75
CA ALA A 138 12.38 5.68 -10.44
C ALA A 138 11.35 6.81 -10.52
N LEU A 139 10.06 6.49 -10.63
CA LEU A 139 8.98 7.48 -10.68
C LEU A 139 8.69 8.09 -9.31
N ALA A 140 8.92 7.33 -8.23
CA ALA A 140 8.76 7.80 -6.85
C ALA A 140 9.97 8.60 -6.35
N GLY A 141 11.11 8.52 -7.04
CA GLY A 141 12.37 9.16 -6.63
C GLY A 141 12.27 10.67 -6.39
N ASN A 142 11.46 11.38 -7.15
CA ASN A 142 11.25 12.82 -6.95
C ASN A 142 10.63 13.16 -5.58
N LYS A 143 9.89 12.23 -4.98
CA LYS A 143 9.26 12.41 -3.65
C LYS A 143 10.32 12.44 -2.54
N LEU A 144 11.48 11.80 -2.76
CA LEU A 144 12.57 11.77 -1.78
C LEU A 144 13.19 13.16 -1.55
N SER A 145 13.28 13.99 -2.60
CA SER A 145 13.93 15.31 -2.54
C SER A 145 13.29 16.28 -1.55
N VAL A 146 12.05 16.01 -1.15
CA VAL A 146 11.29 16.86 -0.22
C VAL A 146 11.12 16.23 1.16
N LEU A 147 11.78 15.09 1.44
CA LEU A 147 11.73 14.40 2.72
C LEU A 147 12.92 14.81 3.59
N PRO A 148 12.72 15.62 4.65
CA PRO A 148 13.81 15.92 5.56
C PRO A 148 14.13 14.72 6.45
N GLU A 149 15.39 14.61 6.87
CA GLU A 149 15.79 13.68 7.92
C GLU A 149 14.96 13.95 9.20
N GLY A 150 14.57 12.90 9.89
CA GLY A 150 13.69 12.98 11.06
C GLY A 150 12.19 13.06 10.73
N ALA A 151 11.80 13.16 9.46
CA ALA A 151 10.38 13.19 9.10
C ALA A 151 9.70 11.83 9.37
N PRO A 152 8.54 11.81 10.04
CA PRO A 152 7.72 10.62 10.11
C PRO A 152 7.05 10.37 8.74
N VAL A 153 7.15 9.13 8.25
CA VAL A 153 6.58 8.73 6.97
C VAL A 153 6.02 7.32 7.03
N THR A 154 5.15 7.01 6.10
CA THR A 154 4.77 5.64 5.77
C THR A 154 5.13 5.38 4.30
N LEU A 155 5.99 4.40 4.06
CA LEU A 155 6.32 3.93 2.72
C LEU A 155 5.26 2.94 2.25
N GLU A 156 4.89 3.04 0.99
CA GLU A 156 4.13 2.05 0.27
C GLU A 156 5.09 1.27 -0.63
N LEU A 157 5.12 -0.04 -0.46
CA LEU A 157 6.04 -0.95 -1.13
C LEU A 157 5.27 -1.92 -2.02
N ASP A 158 5.83 -2.21 -3.18
CA ASP A 158 5.34 -3.28 -4.04
C ASP A 158 5.73 -4.68 -3.50
N ALA A 159 5.30 -5.73 -4.21
CA ALA A 159 5.60 -7.12 -3.84
C ALA A 159 7.10 -7.46 -3.82
N ALA A 160 7.95 -6.68 -4.49
CA ALA A 160 9.40 -6.81 -4.49
C ALA A 160 10.08 -6.00 -3.37
N ASN A 161 9.31 -5.36 -2.48
CA ASN A 161 9.77 -4.42 -1.45
C ASN A 161 10.45 -3.15 -1.98
N VAL A 162 10.13 -2.73 -3.20
CA VAL A 162 10.53 -1.46 -3.76
C VAL A 162 9.51 -0.40 -3.37
N MET A 163 9.97 0.75 -2.88
CA MET A 163 9.09 1.88 -2.55
C MET A 163 8.48 2.47 -3.82
N ILE A 164 7.17 2.46 -3.91
CA ILE A 164 6.38 2.99 -5.02
C ILE A 164 5.67 4.29 -4.66
N ASP A 165 5.42 4.53 -3.37
CA ASP A 165 4.91 5.79 -2.86
C ASP A 165 5.38 6.06 -1.43
N VAL A 166 5.26 7.33 -0.99
CA VAL A 166 5.56 7.76 0.37
C VAL A 166 4.53 8.77 0.85
N HIS A 167 4.00 8.49 2.04
CA HIS A 167 3.00 9.31 2.71
C HIS A 167 3.64 9.96 3.93
N ARG A 168 3.49 11.27 4.08
CA ARG A 168 3.99 11.97 5.27
C ARG A 168 3.09 11.63 6.45
N GLY A 169 3.70 11.15 7.54
CA GLY A 169 3.03 11.00 8.82
C GLY A 169 2.59 12.36 9.37
N ARG A 170 1.51 12.35 10.13
CA ARG A 170 1.09 13.49 10.97
C ARG A 170 1.63 13.33 12.36
#